data_d422e558c239151449c6b61eb9738dae
#
_entry.id   d422e558c239151449c6b61eb9738dae
#
_cell.length_a   1.000
_cell.length_b   1.000
_cell.length_c   1.000
_cell.angle_alpha   90.00
_cell.angle_beta   90.00
_cell.angle_gamma   90.00
#
_symmetry.space_group_name_H-M   'P 1'
#
loop_
_entity.id
_entity.type
_entity.pdbx_description
1 polymer ?
#
loop_
_entity_poly.entity_id
_entity_poly.type
_entity_poly.pdbx_seq_one_letter_code
_entity_poly.pdbx_strand_id
1 'polypeptide(L)'
;MFDIITFGSATQDIMVRPKKLTVLKYDKGFGVPFGSGQGVCFPLGSKIDIEDIKFNSGGGGTNTATTFAKQGFKTAFCGTVGNDISGKEIINELKKLKINTSFVVKTNKKPTNHSIVILNNGQDRTILTYRGAAELMGKNDIPWKKLKTKWIYIAPLSGLLCDNFENIVNFAFKNKIKIAINPGIAQLSMSKENLENIFKKIDILILNQEEASFLTKISYENENEIFKKIDEICSGIAVMTKGGEGVVVSDGKYIYRAKPLLERKVVDTTGAGDSFASGFISDYIKYSGDIEKAIQLGMANSTACLAEFGAKNGLLDKNTKFKRVKVTKEECGKNNLIK
;
A
#
# COMPACT_ATOMS: atom_id res chain seq x y z
N MET A 1 3.51 -12.53 -21.75
CA MET A 1 2.53 -11.64 -21.11
C MET A 1 2.57 -11.89 -19.61
N PHE A 2 2.53 -10.87 -18.77
CA PHE A 2 2.45 -10.98 -17.32
C PHE A 2 0.98 -11.14 -16.88
N ASP A 3 0.78 -11.68 -15.68
CA ASP A 3 -0.54 -11.65 -15.07
C ASP A 3 -0.79 -10.29 -14.43
N ILE A 4 0.25 -9.74 -13.75
CA ILE A 4 0.19 -8.42 -13.12
C ILE A 4 1.52 -7.68 -13.17
N ILE A 5 1.47 -6.37 -13.40
CA ILE A 5 2.60 -5.45 -13.27
C ILE A 5 2.29 -4.47 -12.14
N THR A 6 3.20 -4.34 -11.17
CA THR A 6 3.08 -3.36 -10.10
C THR A 6 3.87 -2.09 -10.41
N PHE A 7 3.27 -0.93 -10.15
CA PHE A 7 3.93 0.38 -10.16
C PHE A 7 4.03 0.91 -8.74
N GLY A 8 5.18 1.48 -8.38
CA GLY A 8 5.36 2.05 -7.06
C GLY A 8 6.82 2.19 -6.64
N SER A 9 7.04 2.41 -5.36
CA SER A 9 8.37 2.55 -4.79
C SER A 9 9.03 1.21 -4.48
N ALA A 10 10.36 1.26 -4.42
CA ALA A 10 11.25 0.26 -3.86
C ALA A 10 12.10 0.96 -2.81
N THR A 11 12.11 0.49 -1.58
CA THR A 11 12.68 1.18 -0.41
C THR A 11 13.55 0.23 0.40
N GLN A 12 14.66 0.74 0.95
CA GLN A 12 15.40 0.09 2.01
C GLN A 12 14.89 0.60 3.35
N ASP A 13 14.30 -0.27 4.15
CA ASP A 13 13.81 0.05 5.48
C ASP A 13 14.86 -0.34 6.53
N ILE A 14 15.26 0.63 7.35
CA ILE A 14 16.20 0.47 8.45
C ILE A 14 15.39 0.64 9.75
N MET A 15 15.12 -0.46 10.42
CA MET A 15 14.41 -0.44 11.68
C MET A 15 15.40 -0.34 12.81
N VAL A 16 15.24 0.67 13.66
CA VAL A 16 16.12 0.91 14.80
C VAL A 16 15.32 0.95 16.10
N ARG A 17 15.85 0.32 17.15
CA ARG A 17 15.32 0.39 18.50
C ARG A 17 16.33 1.11 19.39
N PRO A 18 16.10 2.36 19.76
CA PRO A 18 16.94 3.06 20.71
C PRO A 18 16.84 2.44 22.12
N LYS A 19 17.96 2.32 22.84
CA LYS A 19 17.96 1.86 24.23
C LYS A 19 17.16 2.78 25.16
N LYS A 20 17.19 4.09 24.88
CA LYS A 20 16.42 5.11 25.60
C LYS A 20 15.72 5.98 24.57
N LEU A 21 14.43 6.16 24.75
CA LEU A 21 13.58 7.00 23.91
C LEU A 21 12.80 7.95 24.82
N THR A 22 12.90 9.24 24.57
CA THR A 22 12.09 10.24 25.26
C THR A 22 10.83 10.51 24.43
N VAL A 23 9.68 10.24 25.03
CA VAL A 23 8.38 10.54 24.42
C VAL A 23 7.81 11.76 25.14
N LEU A 24 7.54 12.82 24.38
CA LEU A 24 6.88 14.03 24.85
C LEU A 24 5.39 13.95 24.50
N LYS A 25 4.54 14.30 25.46
CA LYS A 25 3.13 14.54 25.20
C LYS A 25 2.96 15.93 24.62
N TYR A 26 2.02 16.07 23.68
CA TYR A 26 1.69 17.37 23.11
C TYR A 26 1.21 18.32 24.21
N ASP A 27 1.85 19.46 24.28
CA ASP A 27 1.40 20.63 25.03
C ASP A 27 1.26 21.80 24.05
N LYS A 28 0.25 22.64 24.23
CA LYS A 28 -0.01 23.81 23.38
C LYS A 28 1.18 24.76 23.26
N GLY A 29 2.14 24.69 24.19
CA GLY A 29 3.40 25.46 24.18
C GLY A 29 4.40 25.06 23.11
N PHE A 30 4.32 23.89 22.49
CA PHE A 30 5.27 23.43 21.45
C PHE A 30 4.99 23.99 20.05
N GLY A 31 3.86 24.68 19.82
CA GLY A 31 3.54 25.33 18.55
C GLY A 31 3.26 24.41 17.35
N VAL A 32 3.56 23.12 17.44
CA VAL A 32 3.30 22.11 16.40
C VAL A 32 2.49 20.96 16.99
N PRO A 33 1.28 20.70 16.52
CA PRO A 33 0.49 19.58 16.98
C PRO A 33 1.12 18.25 16.52
N PHE A 34 1.35 17.32 17.45
CA PHE A 34 1.63 15.92 17.10
C PHE A 34 0.31 15.23 16.79
N GLY A 35 0.17 14.62 15.59
CA GLY A 35 -1.09 13.96 15.17
C GLY A 35 -1.56 12.88 16.15
N SER A 36 -0.64 12.16 16.81
CA SER A 36 -0.91 11.17 17.86
C SER A 36 -1.01 11.78 19.27
N GLY A 37 -0.84 13.08 19.44
CA GLY A 37 -0.70 13.73 20.76
C GLY A 37 0.62 13.42 21.45
N GLN A 38 1.56 12.73 20.80
CA GLN A 38 2.89 12.37 21.33
C GLN A 38 3.98 12.56 20.27
N GLY A 39 5.20 12.83 20.70
CA GLY A 39 6.35 12.97 19.81
C GLY A 39 7.61 12.36 20.39
N VAL A 40 8.50 11.91 19.54
CA VAL A 40 9.83 11.42 19.90
C VAL A 40 10.80 12.58 19.96
N CYS A 41 11.58 12.65 21.03
CA CYS A 41 12.58 13.69 21.23
C CYS A 41 13.97 13.08 21.45
N PHE A 42 14.96 13.66 20.77
CA PHE A 42 16.38 13.35 20.95
C PHE A 42 17.13 14.62 21.37
N PRO A 43 17.99 14.57 22.40
CA PRO A 43 18.82 15.72 22.80
C PRO A 43 19.79 16.10 21.65
N LEU A 44 19.92 17.39 21.37
CA LEU A 44 20.89 17.88 20.40
C LEU A 44 22.34 17.53 20.82
N GLY A 45 23.15 17.12 19.84
CA GLY A 45 24.55 16.75 20.05
C GLY A 45 24.80 15.43 20.76
N SER A 46 23.74 14.70 21.13
CA SER A 46 23.88 13.39 21.82
C SER A 46 24.17 12.25 20.85
N LYS A 47 24.84 11.21 21.35
CA LYS A 47 24.92 9.89 20.70
C LYS A 47 23.86 9.00 21.34
N ILE A 48 23.01 8.40 20.54
CA ILE A 48 21.95 7.52 21.01
C ILE A 48 22.32 6.08 20.71
N ASP A 49 22.52 5.28 21.75
CA ASP A 49 22.77 3.85 21.58
C ASP A 49 21.52 3.14 21.06
N ILE A 50 21.73 2.29 20.06
CA ILE A 50 20.70 1.43 19.46
C ILE A 50 20.83 0.04 20.06
N GLU A 51 19.72 -0.52 20.54
CA GLU A 51 19.64 -1.88 21.09
C GLU A 51 19.56 -2.94 19.99
N ASP A 52 18.81 -2.63 18.93
CA ASP A 52 18.57 -3.54 17.80
C ASP A 52 18.48 -2.76 16.49
N ILE A 53 19.00 -3.33 15.42
CA ILE A 53 18.91 -2.80 14.06
C ILE A 53 18.57 -3.91 13.10
N LYS A 54 17.58 -3.67 12.22
CA LYS A 54 17.19 -4.61 11.15
C LYS A 54 17.11 -3.89 9.83
N PHE A 55 17.53 -4.58 8.77
CA PHE A 55 17.47 -4.10 7.39
C PHE A 55 16.46 -4.95 6.64
N ASN A 56 15.44 -4.32 6.08
CA ASN A 56 14.42 -4.98 5.29
C ASN A 56 14.23 -4.19 3.99
N SER A 57 13.84 -4.87 2.93
CA SER A 57 13.37 -4.18 1.75
C SER A 57 11.86 -3.92 1.85
N GLY A 58 11.42 -2.76 1.38
CA GLY A 58 10.05 -2.29 1.41
C GLY A 58 9.68 -1.52 0.15
N GLY A 59 8.64 -0.70 0.29
CA GLY A 59 8.07 0.10 -0.78
C GLY A 59 6.86 -0.57 -1.42
N GLY A 60 5.75 0.17 -1.56
CA GLY A 60 4.45 -0.37 -1.97
C GLY A 60 4.48 -1.18 -3.27
N GLY A 61 5.29 -0.74 -4.25
CA GLY A 61 5.43 -1.47 -5.52
C GLY A 61 6.08 -2.83 -5.36
N THR A 62 7.13 -2.95 -4.53
CA THR A 62 7.84 -4.23 -4.31
C THR A 62 7.13 -5.12 -3.29
N ASN A 63 6.48 -4.54 -2.27
CA ASN A 63 5.70 -5.29 -1.28
C ASN A 63 4.57 -6.06 -1.95
N THR A 64 3.79 -5.37 -2.78
CA THR A 64 2.66 -5.97 -3.50
C THR A 64 3.11 -6.94 -4.58
N ALA A 65 4.21 -6.63 -5.31
CA ALA A 65 4.82 -7.58 -6.25
C ALA A 65 5.22 -8.89 -5.57
N THR A 66 5.74 -8.81 -4.34
CA THR A 66 6.12 -9.99 -3.54
C THR A 66 4.90 -10.85 -3.21
N THR A 67 3.78 -10.27 -2.75
CA THR A 67 2.54 -11.03 -2.53
C THR A 67 2.07 -11.70 -3.81
N PHE A 68 1.97 -10.97 -4.93
CA PHE A 68 1.49 -11.54 -6.19
C PHE A 68 2.37 -12.72 -6.64
N ALA A 69 3.70 -12.60 -6.54
CA ALA A 69 4.62 -13.68 -6.89
C ALA A 69 4.44 -14.90 -5.97
N LYS A 70 4.32 -14.70 -4.65
CA LYS A 70 4.07 -15.76 -3.66
C LYS A 70 2.72 -16.44 -3.90
N GLN A 71 1.72 -15.70 -4.38
CA GLN A 71 0.42 -16.24 -4.78
C GLN A 71 0.44 -16.94 -6.16
N GLY A 72 1.59 -16.98 -6.82
CA GLY A 72 1.83 -17.75 -8.05
C GLY A 72 1.57 -16.99 -9.35
N PHE A 73 1.37 -15.66 -9.30
CA PHE A 73 1.20 -14.83 -10.48
C PHE A 73 2.55 -14.56 -11.18
N LYS A 74 2.53 -14.53 -12.52
CA LYS A 74 3.65 -14.03 -13.32
C LYS A 74 3.74 -12.52 -13.19
N THR A 75 4.58 -12.05 -12.27
CA THR A 75 4.65 -10.67 -11.81
C THR A 75 5.84 -9.93 -12.38
N ALA A 76 5.67 -8.64 -12.69
CA ALA A 76 6.77 -7.71 -12.94
C ALA A 76 6.63 -6.46 -12.06
N PHE A 77 7.76 -5.86 -11.70
CA PHE A 77 7.81 -4.59 -10.98
C PHE A 77 8.34 -3.48 -11.90
N CYS A 78 7.63 -2.36 -11.94
CA CYS A 78 8.00 -1.14 -12.67
C CYS A 78 8.19 0.01 -11.67
N GLY A 79 9.41 0.49 -11.58
CA GLY A 79 9.81 1.55 -10.65
C GLY A 79 11.29 1.90 -10.78
N THR A 80 11.81 2.75 -9.91
CA THR A 80 13.20 3.21 -9.97
C THR A 80 13.94 2.91 -8.67
N VAL A 81 15.20 2.54 -8.79
CA VAL A 81 16.15 2.40 -7.69
C VAL A 81 17.43 3.16 -8.00
N GLY A 82 18.20 3.51 -6.98
CA GLY A 82 19.56 4.02 -7.15
C GLY A 82 20.50 2.96 -7.68
N ASN A 83 21.60 3.38 -8.30
CA ASN A 83 22.70 2.49 -8.68
C ASN A 83 23.65 2.27 -7.48
N ASP A 84 23.10 1.89 -6.35
CA ASP A 84 23.75 1.69 -5.06
C ASP A 84 23.57 0.25 -4.54
N ILE A 85 24.10 -0.02 -3.35
CA ILE A 85 24.04 -1.35 -2.70
C ILE A 85 22.57 -1.72 -2.43
N SER A 86 21.79 -0.82 -1.83
CA SER A 86 20.39 -1.07 -1.50
C SER A 86 19.54 -1.38 -2.74
N GLY A 87 19.74 -0.63 -3.84
CA GLY A 87 19.05 -0.90 -5.10
C GLY A 87 19.40 -2.26 -5.70
N LYS A 88 20.69 -2.67 -5.60
CA LYS A 88 21.14 -4.00 -6.05
C LYS A 88 20.51 -5.11 -5.21
N GLU A 89 20.48 -4.96 -3.88
CA GLU A 89 19.91 -5.94 -2.96
C GLU A 89 18.41 -6.13 -3.19
N ILE A 90 17.66 -5.04 -3.33
CA ILE A 90 16.22 -5.10 -3.65
C ILE A 90 15.99 -5.84 -4.98
N ILE A 91 16.73 -5.51 -6.03
CA ILE A 91 16.60 -6.19 -7.34
C ILE A 91 16.92 -7.69 -7.22
N ASN A 92 17.94 -8.05 -6.46
CA ASN A 92 18.34 -9.45 -6.26
C ASN A 92 17.27 -10.22 -5.48
N GLU A 93 16.65 -9.60 -4.46
CA GLU A 93 15.53 -10.18 -3.73
C GLU A 93 14.34 -10.43 -4.66
N LEU A 94 13.94 -9.45 -5.46
CA LEU A 94 12.84 -9.58 -6.42
C LEU A 94 13.11 -10.73 -7.42
N LYS A 95 14.35 -10.85 -7.91
CA LYS A 95 14.75 -11.95 -8.81
C LYS A 95 14.67 -13.33 -8.13
N LYS A 96 15.07 -13.45 -6.85
CA LYS A 96 14.93 -14.70 -6.08
C LYS A 96 13.47 -15.13 -5.98
N LEU A 97 12.55 -14.18 -5.90
CA LEU A 97 11.09 -14.40 -5.90
C LEU A 97 10.50 -14.57 -7.31
N LYS A 98 11.35 -14.68 -8.35
CA LYS A 98 10.96 -14.80 -9.77
C LYS A 98 10.12 -13.62 -10.29
N ILE A 99 10.22 -12.46 -9.65
CA ILE A 99 9.62 -11.21 -10.11
C ILE A 99 10.49 -10.64 -11.24
N ASN A 100 9.87 -10.29 -12.36
CA ASN A 100 10.58 -9.69 -13.48
C ASN A 100 10.99 -8.26 -13.14
N THR A 101 12.28 -7.95 -13.27
CA THR A 101 12.88 -6.65 -12.95
C THR A 101 13.34 -5.88 -14.19
N SER A 102 12.94 -6.31 -15.41
CA SER A 102 13.36 -5.63 -16.66
C SER A 102 12.75 -4.24 -16.83
N PHE A 103 11.77 -3.88 -16.02
CA PHE A 103 11.12 -2.56 -16.00
C PHE A 103 11.64 -1.67 -14.87
N VAL A 104 12.67 -2.12 -14.15
CA VAL A 104 13.31 -1.33 -13.10
C VAL A 104 14.34 -0.39 -13.73
N VAL A 105 14.16 0.89 -13.53
CA VAL A 105 15.13 1.93 -13.91
C VAL A 105 16.17 2.06 -12.81
N LYS A 106 17.46 2.08 -13.20
CA LYS A 106 18.58 2.37 -12.29
C LYS A 106 19.08 3.79 -12.57
N THR A 107 19.31 4.57 -11.53
CA THR A 107 19.80 5.95 -11.68
C THR A 107 20.99 6.24 -10.78
N ASN A 108 21.90 7.07 -11.27
CA ASN A 108 23.00 7.65 -10.48
C ASN A 108 22.65 9.03 -9.89
N LYS A 109 21.46 9.57 -10.21
CA LYS A 109 21.05 10.93 -9.80
C LYS A 109 20.68 11.04 -8.32
N LYS A 110 20.05 9.98 -7.79
CA LYS A 110 19.66 9.88 -6.37
C LYS A 110 19.86 8.44 -5.89
N PRO A 111 20.22 8.24 -4.62
CA PRO A 111 20.24 6.90 -4.03
C PRO A 111 18.83 6.28 -3.98
N THR A 112 18.77 4.99 -3.76
CA THR A 112 17.54 4.25 -3.49
C THR A 112 16.77 4.89 -2.33
N ASN A 113 15.47 4.75 -2.31
CA ASN A 113 14.65 5.22 -1.18
C ASN A 113 15.07 4.52 0.11
N HIS A 114 15.06 5.29 1.20
CA HIS A 114 15.31 4.78 2.54
C HIS A 114 14.21 5.23 3.50
N SER A 115 13.82 4.34 4.40
CA SER A 115 13.04 4.67 5.58
C SER A 115 13.82 4.30 6.83
N ILE A 116 13.93 5.21 7.78
CA ILE A 116 14.43 4.89 9.13
C ILE A 116 13.21 4.80 10.02
N VAL A 117 12.91 3.59 10.49
CA VAL A 117 11.77 3.29 11.35
C VAL A 117 12.27 3.23 12.79
N ILE A 118 11.93 4.25 13.56
CA ILE A 118 12.28 4.34 14.99
C ILE A 118 11.18 3.64 15.78
N LEU A 119 11.52 2.49 16.37
CA LEU A 119 10.60 1.66 17.14
C LEU A 119 10.57 2.16 18.59
N ASN A 120 9.37 2.38 19.12
CA ASN A 120 9.15 2.59 20.54
C ASN A 120 8.78 1.25 21.22
N ASN A 121 9.06 1.09 22.50
CA ASN A 121 8.66 -0.07 23.31
C ASN A 121 7.13 -0.19 23.49
N GLY A 122 6.37 0.84 23.12
CA GLY A 122 4.92 0.81 22.86
C GLY A 122 4.66 0.46 21.40
N GLN A 123 3.44 0.38 20.96
CA GLN A 123 3.06 -0.05 19.60
C GLN A 123 3.28 0.99 18.49
N ASP A 124 3.66 2.23 18.85
CA ASP A 124 3.86 3.33 17.90
C ASP A 124 5.28 3.40 17.37
N ARG A 125 5.41 3.93 16.16
CA ARG A 125 6.67 4.16 15.47
C ARG A 125 6.71 5.53 14.80
N THR A 126 7.91 6.07 14.65
CA THR A 126 8.16 7.25 13.81
C THR A 126 8.98 6.83 12.60
N ILE A 127 8.61 7.30 11.41
CA ILE A 127 9.29 6.96 10.17
C ILE A 127 9.90 8.22 9.57
N LEU A 128 11.21 8.22 9.39
CA LEU A 128 11.93 9.22 8.62
C LEU A 128 12.07 8.69 7.19
N THR A 129 11.48 9.37 6.21
CA THR A 129 11.43 8.88 4.83
C THR A 129 12.28 9.74 3.91
N TYR A 130 13.22 9.10 3.21
CA TYR A 130 13.94 9.66 2.07
C TYR A 130 13.42 9.05 0.77
N ARG A 131 12.78 9.86 -0.06
CA ARG A 131 12.10 9.41 -1.28
C ARG A 131 13.00 9.32 -2.53
N GLY A 132 14.27 9.36 -2.42
CA GLY A 132 15.34 9.10 -3.37
C GLY A 132 14.97 8.88 -4.84
N ALA A 133 15.48 7.77 -5.38
CA ALA A 133 15.35 7.43 -6.80
C ALA A 133 13.91 7.19 -7.28
N ALA A 134 12.98 6.76 -6.40
CA ALA A 134 11.60 6.48 -6.81
C ALA A 134 10.85 7.72 -7.33
N GLU A 135 11.32 8.94 -7.00
CA GLU A 135 10.74 10.17 -7.53
C GLU A 135 11.14 10.47 -8.98
N LEU A 136 12.11 9.78 -9.55
CA LEU A 136 12.76 10.16 -10.80
C LEU A 136 12.24 9.44 -12.04
N MET A 137 11.27 8.54 -11.92
CA MET A 137 10.73 7.80 -13.08
C MET A 137 9.78 8.69 -13.88
N GLY A 138 10.31 9.28 -14.93
CA GLY A 138 9.53 10.11 -15.85
C GLY A 138 8.78 9.29 -16.91
N LYS A 139 7.96 9.97 -17.71
CA LYS A 139 7.14 9.36 -18.76
C LYS A 139 7.94 8.54 -19.76
N ASN A 140 9.15 8.99 -20.12
CA ASN A 140 10.02 8.34 -21.10
C ASN A 140 10.73 7.09 -20.55
N ASP A 141 10.80 6.98 -19.23
CA ASP A 141 11.40 5.82 -18.56
C ASP A 141 10.45 4.64 -18.47
N ILE A 142 9.15 4.88 -18.62
CA ILE A 142 8.14 3.83 -18.59
C ILE A 142 8.15 3.08 -19.92
N PRO A 143 8.38 1.75 -19.92
CA PRO A 143 8.52 0.98 -21.17
C PRO A 143 7.16 0.61 -21.77
N TRP A 144 6.36 1.61 -22.15
CA TRP A 144 4.96 1.49 -22.59
C TRP A 144 4.70 0.32 -23.56
N LYS A 145 5.54 0.18 -24.59
CA LYS A 145 5.38 -0.88 -25.62
C LYS A 145 5.60 -2.31 -25.07
N LYS A 146 6.27 -2.43 -23.90
CA LYS A 146 6.60 -3.71 -23.25
C LYS A 146 5.62 -4.08 -22.14
N LEU A 147 4.73 -3.19 -21.73
CA LEU A 147 3.75 -3.42 -20.67
C LEU A 147 2.61 -4.33 -21.15
N LYS A 148 2.90 -5.60 -21.38
CA LYS A 148 1.93 -6.62 -21.79
C LYS A 148 1.50 -7.45 -20.58
N THR A 149 0.33 -7.14 -20.01
CA THR A 149 -0.20 -7.74 -18.79
C THR A 149 -1.72 -7.82 -18.81
N LYS A 150 -2.30 -8.62 -17.91
CA LYS A 150 -3.76 -8.66 -17.68
C LYS A 150 -4.20 -7.58 -16.69
N TRP A 151 -3.35 -7.31 -15.67
CA TRP A 151 -3.60 -6.35 -14.60
C TRP A 151 -2.44 -5.38 -14.41
N ILE A 152 -2.76 -4.15 -14.08
CA ILE A 152 -1.82 -3.19 -13.49
C ILE A 152 -2.27 -2.89 -12.06
N TYR A 153 -1.34 -2.99 -11.13
CA TYR A 153 -1.50 -2.50 -9.77
C TYR A 153 -0.67 -1.25 -9.56
N ILE A 154 -1.29 -0.19 -9.06
CA ILE A 154 -0.62 1.09 -8.78
C ILE A 154 -0.65 1.33 -7.28
N ALA A 155 0.53 1.21 -6.64
CA ALA A 155 0.77 1.55 -5.24
C ALA A 155 0.89 3.08 -5.06
N PRO A 156 1.06 3.59 -3.83
CA PRO A 156 1.38 4.99 -3.61
C PRO A 156 2.59 5.44 -4.42
N LEU A 157 2.42 6.49 -5.21
CA LEU A 157 3.43 7.07 -6.10
C LEU A 157 3.95 8.39 -5.54
N SER A 158 5.16 8.79 -5.99
CA SER A 158 5.77 10.09 -5.66
C SER A 158 6.55 10.65 -6.84
N GLY A 159 6.80 11.97 -6.83
CA GLY A 159 7.58 12.68 -7.83
C GLY A 159 7.09 12.46 -9.26
N LEU A 160 8.00 12.36 -10.22
CA LEU A 160 7.68 12.20 -11.65
C LEU A 160 6.82 10.98 -11.96
N LEU A 161 6.91 9.92 -11.15
CA LEU A 161 6.04 8.75 -11.34
C LEU A 161 4.60 9.07 -10.94
N CYS A 162 4.40 9.90 -9.90
CA CYS A 162 3.08 10.40 -9.52
C CYS A 162 2.48 11.30 -10.62
N ASP A 163 3.30 12.17 -11.23
CA ASP A 163 2.87 13.01 -12.36
C ASP A 163 2.41 12.17 -13.57
N ASN A 164 2.86 10.92 -13.66
CA ASN A 164 2.44 10.00 -14.71
C ASN A 164 1.25 9.09 -14.31
N PHE A 165 0.65 9.29 -13.16
CA PHE A 165 -0.45 8.45 -12.68
C PHE A 165 -1.60 8.35 -13.69
N GLU A 166 -2.11 9.49 -14.17
CA GLU A 166 -3.17 9.51 -15.18
C GLU A 166 -2.73 8.86 -16.50
N ASN A 167 -1.48 9.07 -16.93
CA ASN A 167 -0.95 8.44 -18.14
C ASN A 167 -0.94 6.91 -18.04
N ILE A 168 -0.59 6.36 -16.86
CA ILE A 168 -0.58 4.90 -16.61
C ILE A 168 -2.01 4.36 -16.66
N VAL A 169 -2.97 5.04 -16.01
CA VAL A 169 -4.38 4.65 -16.04
C VAL A 169 -4.96 4.72 -17.45
N ASN A 170 -4.71 5.81 -18.17
CA ASN A 170 -5.17 5.98 -19.56
C ASN A 170 -4.57 4.93 -20.50
N PHE A 171 -3.30 4.58 -20.34
CA PHE A 171 -2.66 3.51 -21.09
C PHE A 171 -3.33 2.16 -20.82
N ALA A 172 -3.54 1.82 -19.55
CA ALA A 172 -4.17 0.57 -19.16
C ALA A 172 -5.60 0.46 -19.71
N PHE A 173 -6.41 1.50 -19.52
CA PHE A 173 -7.79 1.58 -20.01
C PHE A 173 -7.86 1.42 -21.53
N LYS A 174 -7.03 2.16 -22.27
CA LYS A 174 -6.98 2.07 -23.76
C LYS A 174 -6.61 0.66 -24.25
N ASN A 175 -5.76 -0.05 -23.50
CA ASN A 175 -5.31 -1.40 -23.86
C ASN A 175 -6.15 -2.52 -23.22
N LYS A 176 -7.30 -2.19 -22.60
CA LYS A 176 -8.21 -3.14 -21.91
C LYS A 176 -7.50 -3.96 -20.82
N ILE A 177 -6.50 -3.36 -20.16
CA ILE A 177 -5.82 -3.92 -19.01
C ILE A 177 -6.61 -3.53 -17.77
N LYS A 178 -6.90 -4.48 -16.90
CA LYS A 178 -7.58 -4.25 -15.63
C LYS A 178 -6.69 -3.46 -14.67
N ILE A 179 -7.29 -2.57 -13.86
CA ILE A 179 -6.57 -1.62 -13.02
C ILE A 179 -7.04 -1.72 -11.58
N ALA A 180 -6.10 -1.98 -10.67
CA ALA A 180 -6.32 -1.83 -9.23
C ALA A 180 -5.35 -0.78 -8.68
N ILE A 181 -5.84 0.10 -7.83
CA ILE A 181 -5.04 1.17 -7.25
C ILE A 181 -5.19 1.26 -5.73
N ASN A 182 -4.09 1.59 -5.07
CA ASN A 182 -4.07 2.09 -3.69
C ASN A 182 -3.29 3.42 -3.69
N PRO A 183 -3.96 4.54 -3.98
CA PRO A 183 -3.29 5.82 -4.15
C PRO A 183 -2.92 6.42 -2.80
N GLY A 184 -1.70 6.97 -2.69
CA GLY A 184 -1.28 7.76 -1.53
C GLY A 184 -1.73 9.22 -1.63
N ILE A 185 -1.48 9.98 -0.55
CA ILE A 185 -1.89 11.40 -0.43
C ILE A 185 -1.43 12.27 -1.62
N ALA A 186 -0.21 12.03 -2.17
CA ALA A 186 0.27 12.78 -3.33
C ALA A 186 -0.65 12.62 -4.55
N GLN A 187 -1.11 11.41 -4.81
CA GLN A 187 -2.05 11.13 -5.90
C GLN A 187 -3.44 11.70 -5.58
N LEU A 188 -3.91 11.55 -4.34
CA LEU A 188 -5.22 12.06 -3.90
C LEU A 188 -5.28 13.59 -3.81
N SER A 189 -4.12 14.28 -3.85
CA SER A 189 -4.02 15.75 -3.90
C SER A 189 -4.18 16.33 -5.31
N MET A 190 -4.35 15.50 -6.33
CA MET A 190 -4.64 15.96 -7.69
C MET A 190 -5.99 16.71 -7.75
N SER A 191 -6.23 17.44 -8.83
CA SER A 191 -7.52 18.10 -9.02
C SER A 191 -8.67 17.11 -9.01
N LYS A 192 -9.84 17.55 -8.50
CA LYS A 192 -11.05 16.71 -8.44
C LYS A 192 -11.42 16.14 -9.81
N GLU A 193 -11.32 16.95 -10.85
CA GLU A 193 -11.60 16.53 -12.23
C GLU A 193 -10.69 15.38 -12.69
N ASN A 194 -9.38 15.49 -12.43
CA ASN A 194 -8.42 14.43 -12.78
C ASN A 194 -8.70 13.14 -12.02
N LEU A 195 -9.02 13.23 -10.72
CA LEU A 195 -9.35 12.06 -9.90
C LEU A 195 -10.65 11.39 -10.38
N GLU A 196 -11.70 12.15 -10.68
CA GLU A 196 -12.94 11.62 -11.23
C GLU A 196 -12.72 10.91 -12.57
N ASN A 197 -11.88 11.49 -13.45
CA ASN A 197 -11.52 10.87 -14.72
C ASN A 197 -10.72 9.56 -14.55
N ILE A 198 -9.89 9.49 -13.51
CA ILE A 198 -9.13 8.28 -13.16
C ILE A 198 -10.07 7.23 -12.59
N PHE A 199 -10.89 7.57 -11.59
CA PHE A 199 -11.73 6.61 -10.86
C PHE A 199 -12.82 5.98 -11.73
N LYS A 200 -13.25 6.64 -12.81
CA LYS A 200 -14.15 6.05 -13.83
C LYS A 200 -13.51 4.94 -14.68
N LYS A 201 -12.19 4.79 -14.65
CA LYS A 201 -11.43 3.87 -15.51
C LYS A 201 -10.81 2.70 -14.76
N ILE A 202 -10.91 2.67 -13.44
CA ILE A 202 -10.31 1.64 -12.60
C ILE A 202 -11.32 0.56 -12.22
N ASP A 203 -10.81 -0.64 -11.98
CA ASP A 203 -11.64 -1.79 -11.59
C ASP A 203 -11.71 -1.94 -10.06
N ILE A 204 -10.64 -1.57 -9.34
CA ILE A 204 -10.59 -1.67 -7.87
C ILE A 204 -9.88 -0.45 -7.29
N LEU A 205 -10.55 0.27 -6.39
CA LEU A 205 -10.01 1.35 -5.57
C LEU A 205 -9.85 0.85 -4.13
N ILE A 206 -8.65 0.93 -3.59
CA ILE A 206 -8.38 0.58 -2.20
C ILE A 206 -7.83 1.81 -1.48
N LEU A 207 -8.48 2.20 -0.39
CA LEU A 207 -8.08 3.30 0.48
C LEU A 207 -8.10 2.84 1.93
N ASN A 208 -7.25 3.41 2.78
CA ASN A 208 -7.51 3.38 4.21
C ASN A 208 -8.49 4.51 4.58
N GLN A 209 -9.04 4.46 5.79
CA GLN A 209 -10.05 5.44 6.22
C GLN A 209 -9.51 6.87 6.29
N GLU A 210 -8.21 7.07 6.58
CA GLU A 210 -7.56 8.39 6.57
C GLU A 210 -7.46 8.95 5.15
N GLU A 211 -7.01 8.12 4.20
CA GLU A 211 -6.96 8.46 2.77
C GLU A 211 -8.35 8.74 2.21
N ALA A 212 -9.34 7.95 2.60
CA ALA A 212 -10.72 8.13 2.19
C ALA A 212 -11.33 9.43 2.79
N SER A 213 -11.06 9.73 4.05
CA SER A 213 -11.43 11.01 4.69
C SER A 213 -10.76 12.20 3.98
N PHE A 214 -9.47 12.08 3.67
CA PHE A 214 -8.74 13.12 2.92
C PHE A 214 -9.35 13.37 1.53
N LEU A 215 -9.65 12.30 0.79
CA LEU A 215 -10.25 12.37 -0.54
C LEU A 215 -11.65 13.00 -0.53
N THR A 216 -12.50 12.56 0.40
CA THR A 216 -13.90 12.97 0.45
C THR A 216 -14.11 14.31 1.13
N LYS A 217 -13.15 14.79 1.91
CA LYS A 217 -13.26 15.96 2.81
C LYS A 217 -14.32 15.78 3.90
N ILE A 218 -14.63 14.54 4.24
CA ILE A 218 -15.55 14.18 5.32
C ILE A 218 -14.72 13.80 6.55
N SER A 219 -15.18 14.21 7.74
CA SER A 219 -14.47 13.91 9.00
C SER A 219 -14.29 12.41 9.20
N TYR A 220 -13.11 12.01 9.72
CA TYR A 220 -12.71 10.60 9.92
C TYR A 220 -13.74 9.78 10.68
N GLU A 221 -14.45 10.39 11.65
CA GLU A 221 -15.46 9.74 12.49
C GLU A 221 -16.73 9.35 11.71
N ASN A 222 -16.98 9.97 10.54
CA ASN A 222 -18.17 9.75 9.73
C ASN A 222 -17.96 8.64 8.70
N GLU A 223 -17.58 7.43 9.16
CA GLU A 223 -17.21 6.27 8.33
C GLU A 223 -18.22 5.98 7.21
N ASN A 224 -19.52 5.95 7.55
CA ASN A 224 -20.55 5.59 6.57
C ASN A 224 -20.67 6.62 5.44
N GLU A 225 -20.56 7.90 5.76
CA GLU A 225 -20.61 8.99 4.76
C GLU A 225 -19.35 8.96 3.87
N ILE A 226 -18.17 8.73 4.47
CA ILE A 226 -16.93 8.56 3.74
C ILE A 226 -17.07 7.42 2.74
N PHE A 227 -17.50 6.24 3.22
CA PHE A 227 -17.60 5.05 2.37
C PHE A 227 -18.64 5.23 1.26
N LYS A 228 -19.81 5.79 1.56
CA LYS A 228 -20.81 6.14 0.55
C LYS A 228 -20.20 7.02 -0.54
N LYS A 229 -19.41 8.04 -0.14
CA LYS A 229 -18.81 8.96 -1.11
C LYS A 229 -17.75 8.31 -1.99
N ILE A 230 -16.88 7.42 -1.46
CA ILE A 230 -15.90 6.71 -2.28
C ILE A 230 -16.58 5.70 -3.23
N ASP A 231 -17.67 5.06 -2.80
CA ASP A 231 -18.46 4.16 -3.64
C ASP A 231 -19.15 4.90 -4.80
N GLU A 232 -19.65 6.12 -4.55
CA GLU A 232 -20.23 6.97 -5.59
C GLU A 232 -19.22 7.39 -6.68
N ILE A 233 -17.98 7.69 -6.30
CA ILE A 233 -16.96 8.16 -7.26
C ILE A 233 -16.20 7.03 -7.95
N CYS A 234 -16.24 5.82 -7.42
CA CYS A 234 -15.57 4.63 -7.98
C CYS A 234 -16.56 3.83 -8.84
N SER A 235 -16.26 3.66 -10.12
CA SER A 235 -17.10 2.86 -11.01
C SER A 235 -16.90 1.35 -10.84
N GLY A 236 -15.80 0.94 -10.21
CA GLY A 236 -15.45 -0.45 -9.93
C GLY A 236 -15.76 -0.86 -8.48
N ILE A 237 -14.92 -1.72 -7.93
CA ILE A 237 -14.99 -2.15 -6.54
C ILE A 237 -14.36 -1.07 -5.64
N ALA A 238 -15.11 -0.61 -4.65
CA ALA A 238 -14.61 0.29 -3.62
C ALA A 238 -14.24 -0.50 -2.36
N VAL A 239 -13.03 -0.30 -1.86
CA VAL A 239 -12.50 -0.98 -0.66
C VAL A 239 -11.98 0.05 0.31
N MET A 240 -12.47 0.05 1.56
CA MET A 240 -11.94 0.89 2.64
C MET A 240 -11.44 0.02 3.79
N THR A 241 -10.13 0.07 4.05
CA THR A 241 -9.50 -0.60 5.20
C THR A 241 -9.51 0.30 6.43
N LYS A 242 -9.72 -0.28 7.61
CA LYS A 242 -9.89 0.42 8.89
C LYS A 242 -8.96 -0.13 9.99
N GLY A 243 -7.79 -0.61 9.60
CA GLY A 243 -6.84 -1.23 10.54
C GLY A 243 -7.47 -2.35 11.36
N GLY A 244 -7.43 -2.24 12.68
CA GLY A 244 -8.03 -3.21 13.62
C GLY A 244 -9.55 -3.33 13.53
N GLU A 245 -10.25 -2.34 12.95
CA GLU A 245 -11.71 -2.37 12.74
C GLU A 245 -12.11 -3.15 11.47
N GLY A 246 -11.15 -3.56 10.65
CA GLY A 246 -11.37 -4.44 9.52
C GLY A 246 -11.51 -3.75 8.18
N VAL A 247 -12.49 -4.15 7.37
CA VAL A 247 -12.68 -3.68 5.99
C VAL A 247 -14.15 -3.57 5.62
N VAL A 248 -14.44 -2.60 4.78
CA VAL A 248 -15.72 -2.44 4.06
C VAL A 248 -15.44 -2.48 2.56
N VAL A 249 -16.23 -3.26 1.82
CA VAL A 249 -16.11 -3.40 0.36
C VAL A 249 -17.48 -3.23 -0.28
N SER A 250 -17.56 -2.53 -1.40
CA SER A 250 -18.76 -2.43 -2.25
C SER A 250 -18.47 -2.83 -3.69
N ASP A 251 -19.38 -3.58 -4.29
CA ASP A 251 -19.42 -3.83 -5.74
C ASP A 251 -20.53 -3.02 -6.44
N GLY A 252 -21.11 -2.07 -5.70
CA GLY A 252 -22.23 -1.25 -6.15
C GLY A 252 -23.60 -1.94 -6.04
N LYS A 253 -23.64 -3.23 -5.72
CA LYS A 253 -24.88 -4.00 -5.45
C LYS A 253 -24.93 -4.48 -4.01
N TYR A 254 -23.80 -4.88 -3.47
CA TYR A 254 -23.67 -5.40 -2.11
C TYR A 254 -22.56 -4.69 -1.35
N ILE A 255 -22.76 -4.53 -0.05
CA ILE A 255 -21.74 -4.13 0.92
C ILE A 255 -21.29 -5.35 1.68
N TYR A 256 -19.98 -5.57 1.73
CA TYR A 256 -19.33 -6.62 2.48
C TYR A 256 -18.54 -6.02 3.63
N ARG A 257 -18.63 -6.62 4.83
CA ARG A 257 -17.86 -6.18 6.00
C ARG A 257 -17.17 -7.36 6.64
N ALA A 258 -15.94 -7.18 7.08
CA ALA A 258 -15.21 -8.18 7.84
C ALA A 258 -14.33 -7.53 8.90
N LYS A 259 -14.15 -8.21 10.05
CA LYS A 259 -13.20 -7.83 11.10
C LYS A 259 -12.05 -8.83 11.16
N PRO A 260 -10.83 -8.40 11.52
CA PRO A 260 -9.69 -9.30 11.66
C PRO A 260 -9.88 -10.27 12.84
N LEU A 261 -9.23 -11.44 12.76
CA LEU A 261 -9.06 -12.31 13.91
C LEU A 261 -7.92 -11.78 14.78
N LEU A 262 -8.21 -11.36 16.00
CA LEU A 262 -7.25 -10.78 16.96
C LEU A 262 -6.38 -11.85 17.65
N GLU A 263 -6.01 -12.92 16.95
CA GLU A 263 -5.32 -14.07 17.54
C GLU A 263 -3.79 -13.96 17.58
N ARG A 264 -3.21 -12.99 16.89
CA ARG A 264 -1.75 -12.82 16.81
C ARG A 264 -1.32 -11.49 17.40
N LYS A 265 -0.18 -11.52 18.11
CA LYS A 265 0.47 -10.29 18.55
C LYS A 265 0.94 -9.52 17.34
N VAL A 266 0.61 -8.24 17.28
CA VAL A 266 1.15 -7.32 16.29
C VAL A 266 2.60 -7.02 16.65
N VAL A 267 3.51 -7.33 15.72
CA VAL A 267 4.96 -7.10 15.85
C VAL A 267 5.35 -5.83 15.12
N ASP A 268 4.87 -5.66 13.87
CA ASP A 268 5.14 -4.49 13.03
C ASP A 268 3.93 -4.22 12.12
N THR A 269 3.53 -2.96 12.01
CA THR A 269 2.40 -2.57 11.15
C THR A 269 2.84 -2.15 9.73
N THR A 270 4.15 -2.21 9.44
CA THR A 270 4.69 -1.86 8.12
C THR A 270 4.20 -2.83 7.04
N GLY A 271 3.64 -2.28 5.96
CA GLY A 271 3.16 -3.08 4.84
C GLY A 271 1.82 -3.78 5.05
N ALA A 272 1.10 -3.55 6.17
CA ALA A 272 -0.22 -4.15 6.41
C ALA A 272 -1.24 -3.80 5.32
N GLY A 273 -1.27 -2.55 4.87
CA GLY A 273 -2.13 -2.09 3.77
C GLY A 273 -1.75 -2.72 2.43
N ASP A 274 -0.45 -2.76 2.10
CA ASP A 274 0.06 -3.38 0.88
C ASP A 274 -0.26 -4.88 0.83
N SER A 275 -0.08 -5.57 1.97
CA SER A 275 -0.35 -7.01 2.08
C SER A 275 -1.84 -7.33 2.02
N PHE A 276 -2.70 -6.48 2.62
CA PHE A 276 -4.15 -6.60 2.45
C PHE A 276 -4.53 -6.41 0.98
N ALA A 277 -4.13 -5.28 0.37
CA ALA A 277 -4.49 -4.93 -0.99
C ALA A 277 -4.06 -6.00 -2.00
N SER A 278 -2.81 -6.43 -1.94
CA SER A 278 -2.29 -7.44 -2.86
C SER A 278 -2.88 -8.84 -2.62
N GLY A 279 -3.18 -9.20 -1.37
CA GLY A 279 -3.90 -10.42 -1.02
C GLY A 279 -5.33 -10.41 -1.56
N PHE A 280 -6.07 -9.31 -1.32
CA PHE A 280 -7.43 -9.12 -1.84
C PHE A 280 -7.47 -9.27 -3.37
N ILE A 281 -6.61 -8.54 -4.08
CA ILE A 281 -6.54 -8.59 -5.55
C ILE A 281 -6.14 -9.97 -6.05
N SER A 282 -5.25 -10.68 -5.35
CA SER A 282 -4.83 -12.03 -5.74
C SER A 282 -6.01 -13.00 -5.81
N ASP A 283 -6.82 -13.07 -4.75
CA ASP A 283 -7.97 -13.99 -4.76
C ASP A 283 -9.13 -13.44 -5.59
N TYR A 284 -9.31 -12.12 -5.71
CA TYR A 284 -10.25 -11.53 -6.64
C TYR A 284 -9.96 -11.97 -8.09
N ILE A 285 -8.70 -11.94 -8.52
CA ILE A 285 -8.30 -12.42 -9.86
C ILE A 285 -8.48 -13.94 -9.98
N LYS A 286 -8.01 -14.69 -8.98
CA LYS A 286 -8.00 -16.16 -9.00
C LYS A 286 -9.39 -16.77 -9.02
N TYR A 287 -10.34 -16.15 -8.33
CA TYR A 287 -11.72 -16.61 -8.19
C TYR A 287 -12.72 -15.77 -8.99
N SER A 288 -12.25 -15.13 -10.08
CA SER A 288 -13.10 -14.45 -11.07
C SER A 288 -14.06 -13.42 -10.48
N GLY A 289 -13.60 -12.64 -9.50
CA GLY A 289 -14.35 -11.54 -8.91
C GLY A 289 -15.11 -11.88 -7.61
N ASP A 290 -14.86 -13.03 -7.00
CA ASP A 290 -15.45 -13.41 -5.71
C ASP A 290 -14.89 -12.53 -4.58
N ILE A 291 -15.69 -11.54 -4.13
CA ILE A 291 -15.28 -10.57 -3.12
C ILE A 291 -15.10 -11.21 -1.74
N GLU A 292 -15.94 -12.19 -1.39
CA GLU A 292 -15.82 -12.87 -0.09
C GLU A 292 -14.48 -13.60 0.01
N LYS A 293 -14.07 -14.32 -1.04
CA LYS A 293 -12.73 -14.95 -1.09
C LYS A 293 -11.61 -13.91 -1.10
N ALA A 294 -11.77 -12.83 -1.85
CA ALA A 294 -10.81 -11.73 -1.88
C ALA A 294 -10.57 -11.13 -0.48
N ILE A 295 -11.64 -10.88 0.28
CA ILE A 295 -11.55 -10.43 1.67
C ILE A 295 -10.80 -11.45 2.53
N GLN A 296 -11.05 -12.76 2.37
CA GLN A 296 -10.39 -13.78 3.16
C GLN A 296 -8.87 -13.74 3.03
N LEU A 297 -8.35 -13.72 1.80
CA LEU A 297 -6.90 -13.68 1.60
C LEU A 297 -6.31 -12.30 1.95
N GLY A 298 -7.01 -11.20 1.68
CA GLY A 298 -6.58 -9.85 2.09
C GLY A 298 -6.37 -9.78 3.61
N MET A 299 -7.36 -10.21 4.39
CA MET A 299 -7.30 -10.22 5.86
C MET A 299 -6.22 -11.16 6.38
N ALA A 300 -6.14 -12.39 5.86
CA ALA A 300 -5.16 -13.38 6.29
C ALA A 300 -3.72 -12.93 6.00
N ASN A 301 -3.46 -12.39 4.81
CA ASN A 301 -2.13 -11.92 4.39
C ASN A 301 -1.68 -10.72 5.22
N SER A 302 -2.60 -9.77 5.48
CA SER A 302 -2.31 -8.63 6.35
C SER A 302 -2.02 -9.09 7.79
N THR A 303 -2.84 -9.97 8.37
CA THR A 303 -2.60 -10.52 9.72
C THR A 303 -1.27 -11.26 9.82
N ALA A 304 -0.88 -12.00 8.78
CA ALA A 304 0.38 -12.72 8.74
C ALA A 304 1.58 -11.76 8.61
N CYS A 305 1.45 -10.69 7.82
CA CYS A 305 2.45 -9.62 7.71
C CYS A 305 2.66 -8.92 9.06
N LEU A 306 1.60 -8.57 9.77
CA LEU A 306 1.65 -7.90 11.08
C LEU A 306 2.37 -8.72 12.17
N ALA A 307 2.48 -10.04 12.02
CA ALA A 307 3.14 -10.93 12.99
C ALA A 307 4.67 -10.97 12.84
N GLU A 308 5.23 -10.34 11.82
CA GLU A 308 6.65 -10.36 11.50
C GLU A 308 7.20 -8.93 11.32
N PHE A 309 8.51 -8.74 11.49
CA PHE A 309 9.15 -7.47 11.17
C PHE A 309 9.32 -7.30 9.66
N GLY A 310 8.95 -6.11 9.15
CA GLY A 310 9.09 -5.72 7.76
C GLY A 310 7.94 -6.17 6.86
N ALA A 311 7.70 -5.41 5.80
CA ALA A 311 6.52 -5.49 4.95
C ALA A 311 6.39 -6.75 4.09
N LYS A 312 7.43 -7.57 3.98
CA LYS A 312 7.47 -8.76 3.11
C LYS A 312 7.61 -10.06 3.86
N ASN A 313 7.97 -10.00 5.14
CA ASN A 313 8.04 -11.15 6.01
C ASN A 313 6.61 -11.56 6.41
N GLY A 314 6.37 -12.83 6.65
CA GLY A 314 5.04 -13.32 6.98
C GLY A 314 4.02 -13.39 5.84
N LEU A 315 4.31 -12.82 4.64
CA LEU A 315 3.39 -12.90 3.49
C LEU A 315 3.11 -14.35 3.09
N LEU A 316 1.84 -14.64 2.86
CA LEU A 316 1.36 -16.00 2.60
C LEU A 316 1.72 -16.48 1.19
N ASP A 317 2.11 -17.74 1.09
CA ASP A 317 2.26 -18.44 -0.19
C ASP A 317 0.92 -19.03 -0.65
N LYS A 318 0.79 -19.30 -1.94
CA LYS A 318 -0.44 -19.81 -2.59
C LYS A 318 -1.05 -21.07 -1.96
N ASN A 319 -0.25 -21.87 -1.25
CA ASN A 319 -0.68 -23.11 -0.62
C ASN A 319 -0.86 -22.98 0.90
N THR A 320 -0.62 -21.80 1.47
CA THR A 320 -0.72 -21.58 2.91
C THR A 320 -2.19 -21.62 3.33
N LYS A 321 -2.50 -22.52 4.27
CA LYS A 321 -3.83 -22.57 4.90
C LYS A 321 -3.92 -21.47 5.96
N PHE A 322 -5.06 -20.80 6.03
CA PHE A 322 -5.32 -19.74 7.00
C PHE A 322 -6.75 -19.84 7.55
N LYS A 323 -6.98 -19.28 8.72
CA LYS A 323 -8.31 -19.17 9.32
C LYS A 323 -9.15 -18.13 8.59
N ARG A 324 -10.42 -18.43 8.37
CA ARG A 324 -11.35 -17.53 7.70
C ARG A 324 -11.98 -16.57 8.69
N VAL A 325 -12.17 -15.32 8.26
CA VAL A 325 -12.95 -14.31 8.97
C VAL A 325 -14.44 -14.44 8.64
N LYS A 326 -15.30 -13.98 9.54
CA LYS A 326 -16.72 -13.81 9.23
C LYS A 326 -16.89 -12.62 8.29
N VAL A 327 -17.50 -12.84 7.13
CA VAL A 327 -17.89 -11.80 6.20
C VAL A 327 -19.42 -11.64 6.30
N THR A 328 -19.90 -10.43 6.51
CA THR A 328 -21.31 -10.09 6.36
C THR A 328 -21.54 -9.47 4.99
N LYS A 329 -22.70 -9.73 4.39
CA LYS A 329 -23.10 -9.24 3.08
C LYS A 329 -24.50 -8.67 3.16
N GLU A 330 -24.68 -7.44 2.70
CA GLU A 330 -25.95 -6.72 2.72
C GLU A 330 -26.21 -6.12 1.33
N GLU A 331 -27.45 -6.11 0.86
CA GLU A 331 -27.79 -5.39 -0.36
C GLU A 331 -27.68 -3.88 -0.13
N CYS A 332 -27.18 -3.15 -1.12
CA CYS A 332 -27.19 -1.70 -1.13
C CYS A 332 -28.66 -1.24 -1.17
N GLY A 333 -29.25 -0.95 0.01
CA GLY A 333 -30.63 -0.48 0.12
C GLY A 333 -30.80 0.89 -0.56
N LYS A 334 -32.01 1.20 -1.03
CA LYS A 334 -32.36 2.49 -1.66
C LYS A 334 -32.04 3.72 -0.80
N ASN A 335 -31.79 3.53 0.50
CA ASN A 335 -31.44 4.58 1.46
C ASN A 335 -29.96 4.56 1.92
N ASN A 336 -29.16 3.55 1.55
CA ASN A 336 -27.81 3.39 2.10
C ASN A 336 -26.68 3.60 1.08
N LEU A 337 -26.90 3.30 -0.18
CA LEU A 337 -25.95 3.60 -1.27
C LEU A 337 -26.78 3.81 -2.55
N ILE A 338 -26.72 4.99 -3.11
CA ILE A 338 -27.33 5.32 -4.40
C ILE A 338 -26.16 5.46 -5.37
N LYS A 339 -26.10 4.59 -6.35
CA LYS A 339 -25.34 4.84 -7.59
C LYS A 339 -26.16 5.64 -8.53
#